data_a7d90fab055f5ddaeee5d757fac54ce1
#
_entry.id   a7d90fab055f5ddaeee5d757fac54ce1
#
_cell.length_a   1.000
_cell.length_b   1.000
_cell.length_c   1.000
_cell.angle_alpha   90.00
_cell.angle_beta   90.00
_cell.angle_gamma   90.00
#
_symmetry.space_group_name_H-M   'P 1'
#
loop_
_entity.id
_entity.type
_entity.pdbx_description
1 polymer ?
#
loop_
_entity_poly.entity_id
_entity_poly.type
_entity_poly.pdbx_seq_one_letter_code
_entity_poly.pdbx_strand_id
1 'polypeptide(L)'
;MEEAVDAAAGAAAVPEWTVRPAFRRRFMVKYGSMPNFDLLHRPLSPPPAGDVATDVRRALEEDIGRGDLTAALIDPVALANARVISRERAVLCGTAWFDEVFRQLDGQVRVSWAVSDGDTAAPDQVLCRLEGPARALLSGERTALNFLQLLSGTATLTRRYVEAVAGTAARILDTRKTIPGLRLAQKYAVRCGGGCNHRMGLHDAVLVKENHILAAGSIGAAVRRIQSLYPPGIPVEIEVETIGQLREALAAGVPRLLLDNFDVSGLRAAVRETAGQAQLEASGGVTLESVRAIAETGVDDISVGNLTKSPRAIDLSMRFDGQR
;
A
#
# COMPACT_ATOMS: atom_id res chain seq x y z
N MET A 1 -30.13 26.17 53.56
CA MET A 1 -30.47 25.46 52.32
C MET A 1 -29.29 25.68 51.39
N GLU A 2 -28.31 24.76 51.49
CA GLU A 2 -27.16 24.69 50.56
C GLU A 2 -27.35 23.45 49.74
N GLU A 3 -27.52 23.65 48.41
CA GLU A 3 -27.53 22.55 47.45
C GLU A 3 -26.11 22.08 47.20
N ALA A 4 -25.85 20.83 47.51
CA ALA A 4 -24.63 20.15 47.17
C ALA A 4 -24.66 19.80 45.66
N VAL A 5 -23.72 20.36 44.89
CA VAL A 5 -23.49 20.00 43.49
C VAL A 5 -22.65 18.73 43.47
N ASP A 6 -23.30 17.63 43.13
CA ASP A 6 -22.68 16.30 42.93
C ASP A 6 -21.94 16.30 41.59
N ALA A 7 -20.60 16.32 41.64
CA ALA A 7 -19.71 16.24 40.48
C ALA A 7 -19.47 14.76 40.12
N ALA A 8 -20.45 14.12 39.51
CA ALA A 8 -20.22 12.83 38.81
C ALA A 8 -19.39 13.05 37.55
N ALA A 9 -18.10 12.76 37.65
CA ALA A 9 -17.21 12.66 36.50
C ALA A 9 -17.67 11.49 35.61
N GLY A 10 -18.49 11.81 34.60
CA GLY A 10 -18.92 10.87 33.59
C GLY A 10 -17.71 10.39 32.77
N ALA A 11 -17.34 9.13 32.95
CA ALA A 11 -16.44 8.45 32.03
C ALA A 11 -17.06 8.52 30.63
N ALA A 12 -16.41 9.23 29.71
CA ALA A 12 -16.84 9.34 28.33
C ALA A 12 -16.98 7.92 27.74
N ALA A 13 -18.20 7.56 27.37
CA ALA A 13 -18.46 6.29 26.73
C ALA A 13 -17.63 6.18 25.45
N VAL A 14 -16.81 5.13 25.34
CA VAL A 14 -16.04 4.82 24.13
C VAL A 14 -17.03 4.62 22.99
N PRO A 15 -16.88 5.32 21.85
CA PRO A 15 -17.86 5.23 20.75
C PRO A 15 -18.08 3.79 20.28
N GLU A 16 -19.33 3.42 19.97
CA GLU A 16 -19.75 2.05 19.60
C GLU A 16 -19.10 1.46 18.33
N TRP A 17 -18.26 2.22 17.62
CA TRP A 17 -17.47 1.70 16.48
C TRP A 17 -16.28 0.84 16.91
N THR A 18 -15.95 0.75 18.19
CA THR A 18 -14.93 -0.17 18.71
C THR A 18 -15.40 -1.62 18.55
N VAL A 19 -15.08 -2.16 17.40
CA VAL A 19 -15.01 -3.58 17.06
C VAL A 19 -16.18 -4.44 17.56
N ARG A 20 -17.35 -4.32 16.91
CA ARG A 20 -18.46 -5.27 17.09
C ARG A 20 -18.00 -6.71 16.76
N PRO A 21 -18.44 -7.73 17.50
CA PRO A 21 -18.10 -9.15 17.24
C PRO A 21 -18.40 -9.58 15.79
N ALA A 22 -19.45 -9.02 15.18
CA ALA A 22 -19.82 -9.28 13.79
C ALA A 22 -18.80 -8.74 12.77
N PHE A 23 -18.15 -7.59 13.05
CA PHE A 23 -17.09 -7.03 12.22
C PHE A 23 -15.84 -7.93 12.28
N ARG A 24 -15.51 -8.44 13.45
CA ARG A 24 -14.41 -9.37 13.70
C ARG A 24 -14.58 -10.67 12.89
N ARG A 25 -15.78 -11.25 12.88
CA ARG A 25 -16.11 -12.45 12.10
C ARG A 25 -16.02 -12.19 10.59
N ARG A 26 -16.52 -11.05 10.13
CA ARG A 26 -16.50 -10.65 8.71
C ARG A 26 -15.09 -10.34 8.23
N PHE A 27 -14.26 -9.75 9.10
CA PHE A 27 -12.85 -9.46 8.82
C PHE A 27 -12.03 -10.78 8.71
N MET A 28 -12.19 -11.70 9.65
CA MET A 28 -11.54 -13.02 9.63
C MET A 28 -11.91 -13.84 8.39
N VAL A 29 -13.16 -13.76 7.94
CA VAL A 29 -13.63 -14.45 6.71
C VAL A 29 -13.05 -13.78 5.45
N LYS A 30 -12.92 -12.45 5.43
CA LYS A 30 -12.44 -11.71 4.25
C LYS A 30 -10.91 -11.71 4.11
N TYR A 31 -10.14 -11.73 5.21
CA TYR A 31 -8.69 -11.50 5.19
C TYR A 31 -7.85 -12.61 5.82
N GLY A 32 -8.47 -13.68 6.33
CA GLY A 32 -7.77 -14.80 7.00
C GLY A 32 -7.32 -14.46 8.43
N SER A 33 -6.51 -15.35 9.03
CA SER A 33 -5.94 -15.13 10.37
C SER A 33 -5.20 -13.80 10.44
N MET A 34 -5.29 -13.13 11.60
CA MET A 34 -4.62 -11.84 11.87
C MET A 34 -3.20 -11.84 11.32
N PRO A 35 -2.81 -10.85 10.52
CA PRO A 35 -1.47 -10.85 9.95
C PRO A 35 -0.45 -10.65 11.08
N ASN A 36 0.40 -11.61 11.30
CA ASN A 36 1.79 -11.28 11.60
C ASN A 36 2.22 -10.32 10.49
N PHE A 37 3.05 -9.31 10.78
CA PHE A 37 3.68 -8.46 9.75
C PHE A 37 4.48 -9.28 8.71
N ASP A 38 4.39 -10.60 8.76
CA ASP A 38 5.04 -11.56 7.89
C ASP A 38 4.18 -11.86 6.64
N LEU A 39 3.91 -10.77 5.88
CA LEU A 39 3.18 -10.87 4.60
C LEU A 39 4.09 -11.31 3.42
N LEU A 40 5.37 -11.58 3.67
CA LEU A 40 6.36 -11.95 2.66
C LEU A 40 6.04 -13.26 1.94
N HIS A 41 5.33 -14.17 2.58
CA HIS A 41 5.11 -15.53 2.08
C HIS A 41 3.74 -15.73 1.40
N ARG A 42 2.93 -14.69 1.28
CA ARG A 42 1.67 -14.81 0.54
C ARG A 42 1.93 -14.72 -0.97
N PRO A 43 1.29 -15.58 -1.77
CA PRO A 43 1.34 -15.44 -3.22
C PRO A 43 1.00 -14.02 -3.66
N LEU A 44 1.65 -13.53 -4.70
CA LEU A 44 1.30 -12.26 -5.30
C LEU A 44 -0.08 -12.42 -5.96
N SER A 45 -1.08 -11.75 -5.40
CA SER A 45 -2.44 -11.76 -5.92
C SER A 45 -3.03 -10.36 -5.82
N PRO A 46 -3.76 -9.91 -6.86
CA PRO A 46 -4.45 -8.63 -6.80
C PRO A 46 -5.47 -8.59 -5.65
N PRO A 47 -5.93 -7.40 -5.24
CA PRO A 47 -7.05 -7.25 -4.32
C PRO A 47 -8.30 -8.00 -4.80
N PRO A 48 -9.30 -8.24 -3.91
CA PRO A 48 -10.55 -8.86 -4.30
C PRO A 48 -11.18 -8.18 -5.52
N ALA A 49 -11.69 -8.97 -6.47
CA ALA A 49 -12.25 -8.46 -7.73
C ALA A 49 -13.33 -7.37 -7.52
N GLY A 50 -14.10 -7.42 -6.45
CA GLY A 50 -15.09 -6.38 -6.12
C GLY A 50 -14.47 -5.02 -5.74
N ASP A 51 -13.27 -5.01 -5.17
CA ASP A 51 -12.56 -3.77 -4.88
C ASP A 51 -11.99 -3.17 -6.18
N VAL A 52 -11.39 -4.00 -7.04
CA VAL A 52 -10.91 -3.60 -8.39
C VAL A 52 -12.07 -3.05 -9.23
N ALA A 53 -13.20 -3.75 -9.27
CA ALA A 53 -14.39 -3.31 -10.01
C ALA A 53 -14.94 -1.97 -9.49
N THR A 54 -14.82 -1.71 -8.21
CA THR A 54 -15.26 -0.44 -7.61
C THR A 54 -14.35 0.71 -8.00
N ASP A 55 -13.03 0.50 -7.98
CA ASP A 55 -12.06 1.51 -8.41
C ASP A 55 -12.28 1.88 -9.89
N VAL A 56 -12.42 0.87 -10.74
CA VAL A 56 -12.61 1.03 -12.19
C VAL A 56 -13.92 1.75 -12.51
N ARG A 57 -15.03 1.34 -11.87
CA ARG A 57 -16.32 2.00 -12.08
C ARG A 57 -16.25 3.50 -11.81
N ARG A 58 -15.62 3.90 -10.69
CA ARG A 58 -15.47 5.33 -10.35
C ARG A 58 -14.66 6.09 -11.39
N ALA A 59 -13.58 5.49 -11.89
CA ALA A 59 -12.75 6.11 -12.91
C ALA A 59 -13.46 6.20 -14.27
N LEU A 60 -14.25 5.21 -14.65
CA LEU A 60 -15.08 5.26 -15.86
C LEU A 60 -16.22 6.28 -15.75
N GLU A 61 -16.85 6.39 -14.58
CA GLU A 61 -17.87 7.41 -14.31
C GLU A 61 -17.27 8.83 -14.41
N GLU A 62 -16.03 9.03 -13.97
CA GLU A 62 -15.31 10.31 -14.06
C GLU A 62 -14.98 10.68 -15.52
N ASP A 63 -14.47 9.73 -16.32
CA ASP A 63 -13.93 9.99 -17.66
C ASP A 63 -15.03 9.99 -18.75
N ILE A 64 -15.98 9.06 -18.70
CA ILE A 64 -17.02 8.89 -19.73
C ILE A 64 -18.28 9.69 -19.40
N GLY A 65 -18.66 9.79 -18.13
CA GLY A 65 -19.84 10.54 -17.70
C GLY A 65 -21.12 10.09 -18.42
N ARG A 66 -21.72 11.00 -19.23
CA ARG A 66 -22.95 10.74 -19.98
C ARG A 66 -22.70 10.05 -21.34
N GLY A 67 -21.46 9.81 -21.72
CA GLY A 67 -21.09 9.15 -22.98
C GLY A 67 -19.88 9.78 -23.65
N ASP A 68 -19.14 8.98 -24.40
CA ASP A 68 -18.00 9.41 -25.19
C ASP A 68 -18.46 10.02 -26.54
N LEU A 69 -18.36 11.35 -26.63
CA LEU A 69 -18.76 12.09 -27.80
C LEU A 69 -17.89 11.79 -29.04
N THR A 70 -16.62 11.47 -28.81
CA THR A 70 -15.65 11.20 -29.90
C THR A 70 -15.82 9.78 -30.43
N ALA A 71 -16.00 8.79 -29.57
CA ALA A 71 -16.27 7.43 -30.00
C ALA A 71 -17.55 7.28 -30.80
N ALA A 72 -18.51 8.20 -30.61
CA ALA A 72 -19.74 8.24 -31.42
C ALA A 72 -19.50 8.44 -32.93
N LEU A 73 -18.33 8.98 -33.32
CA LEU A 73 -17.92 9.15 -34.70
C LEU A 73 -17.53 7.82 -35.40
N ILE A 74 -17.22 6.80 -34.61
CA ILE A 74 -16.79 5.48 -35.11
C ILE A 74 -18.04 4.63 -35.41
N ASP A 75 -17.96 3.85 -36.48
CA ASP A 75 -19.02 2.88 -36.82
C ASP A 75 -19.26 1.93 -35.61
N PRO A 76 -20.50 1.76 -35.11
CA PRO A 76 -20.80 0.91 -33.96
C PRO A 76 -20.41 -0.56 -34.15
N VAL A 77 -20.27 -1.07 -35.39
CA VAL A 77 -19.87 -2.45 -35.67
C VAL A 77 -18.36 -2.57 -35.99
N ALA A 78 -17.63 -1.45 -35.99
CA ALA A 78 -16.20 -1.46 -36.28
C ALA A 78 -15.43 -2.23 -35.19
N LEU A 79 -14.58 -3.16 -35.67
CA LEU A 79 -13.60 -3.85 -34.83
C LEU A 79 -12.22 -3.23 -35.02
N ALA A 80 -11.40 -3.29 -33.98
CA ALA A 80 -10.01 -2.83 -34.03
C ALA A 80 -9.09 -3.74 -33.22
N ASN A 81 -7.80 -3.66 -33.59
CA ASN A 81 -6.71 -4.23 -32.78
C ASN A 81 -5.83 -3.10 -32.27
N ALA A 82 -5.35 -3.29 -31.06
CA ALA A 82 -4.41 -2.36 -30.43
C ALA A 82 -3.33 -3.12 -29.66
N ARG A 83 -2.24 -2.42 -29.35
CA ARG A 83 -1.18 -2.92 -28.48
C ARG A 83 -0.75 -1.84 -27.50
N VAL A 84 -0.44 -2.24 -26.26
CA VAL A 84 0.18 -1.38 -25.25
C VAL A 84 1.67 -1.65 -25.22
N ILE A 85 2.46 -0.58 -25.25
CA ILE A 85 3.93 -0.65 -25.20
C ILE A 85 4.44 0.21 -24.04
N SER A 86 5.52 -0.23 -23.39
CA SER A 86 6.27 0.60 -22.45
C SER A 86 7.27 1.48 -23.22
N ARG A 87 7.40 2.76 -22.83
CA ARG A 87 8.41 3.66 -23.40
C ARG A 87 9.71 3.66 -22.59
N GLU A 88 9.67 3.07 -21.42
CA GLU A 88 10.80 3.01 -20.50
C GLU A 88 10.85 1.66 -19.80
N ARG A 89 11.99 1.35 -19.15
CA ARG A 89 12.09 0.15 -18.31
C ARG A 89 11.19 0.33 -17.07
N ALA A 90 10.32 -0.64 -16.82
CA ALA A 90 9.35 -0.60 -15.73
C ALA A 90 9.05 -1.98 -15.16
N VAL A 91 8.60 -2.03 -13.92
CA VAL A 91 7.94 -3.21 -13.33
C VAL A 91 6.45 -3.07 -13.56
N LEU A 92 5.86 -4.03 -14.28
CA LEU A 92 4.43 -4.01 -14.58
C LEU A 92 3.60 -4.23 -13.33
N CYS A 93 2.52 -3.46 -13.20
CA CYS A 93 1.48 -3.68 -12.19
C CYS A 93 0.17 -3.02 -12.61
N GLY A 94 -0.94 -3.73 -12.41
CA GLY A 94 -2.26 -3.19 -12.64
C GLY A 94 -3.05 -3.89 -13.74
N THR A 95 -2.62 -5.06 -14.20
CA THR A 95 -3.30 -5.85 -15.24
C THR A 95 -4.77 -6.09 -14.89
N ALA A 96 -5.09 -6.40 -13.63
CA ALA A 96 -6.47 -6.62 -13.18
C ALA A 96 -7.37 -5.38 -13.34
N TRP A 97 -6.86 -4.16 -13.11
CA TRP A 97 -7.62 -2.91 -13.33
C TRP A 97 -7.77 -2.62 -14.81
N PHE A 98 -6.70 -2.85 -15.59
CA PHE A 98 -6.72 -2.68 -17.02
C PHE A 98 -7.77 -3.57 -17.69
N ASP A 99 -7.78 -4.85 -17.37
CA ASP A 99 -8.74 -5.82 -17.90
C ASP A 99 -10.18 -5.48 -17.47
N GLU A 100 -10.35 -5.06 -16.23
CA GLU A 100 -11.65 -4.70 -15.66
C GLU A 100 -12.26 -3.47 -16.34
N VAL A 101 -11.44 -2.49 -16.80
CA VAL A 101 -11.92 -1.34 -17.58
C VAL A 101 -12.66 -1.83 -18.84
N PHE A 102 -12.03 -2.70 -19.60
CA PHE A 102 -12.64 -3.20 -20.83
C PHE A 102 -13.80 -4.14 -20.56
N ARG A 103 -13.72 -4.95 -19.50
CA ARG A 103 -14.83 -5.80 -19.08
C ARG A 103 -16.09 -5.01 -18.72
N GLN A 104 -15.95 -3.83 -18.11
CA GLN A 104 -17.09 -2.96 -17.76
C GLN A 104 -17.63 -2.20 -18.97
N LEU A 105 -16.79 -1.89 -19.95
CA LEU A 105 -17.22 -1.20 -21.17
C LEU A 105 -17.88 -2.13 -22.18
N ASP A 106 -17.23 -3.24 -22.48
CA ASP A 106 -17.73 -4.24 -23.44
C ASP A 106 -17.04 -5.60 -23.22
N GLY A 107 -17.80 -6.60 -22.84
CA GLY A 107 -17.31 -7.96 -22.61
C GLY A 107 -16.78 -8.69 -23.85
N GLN A 108 -16.88 -8.11 -25.06
CA GLN A 108 -16.30 -8.66 -26.28
C GLN A 108 -14.82 -8.28 -26.45
N VAL A 109 -14.33 -7.28 -25.71
CA VAL A 109 -12.90 -6.92 -25.75
C VAL A 109 -12.08 -8.04 -25.12
N ARG A 110 -11.06 -8.47 -25.85
CA ARG A 110 -10.08 -9.47 -25.42
C ARG A 110 -8.72 -8.82 -25.21
N VAL A 111 -8.12 -9.06 -24.04
CA VAL A 111 -6.77 -8.61 -23.72
C VAL A 111 -5.86 -9.83 -23.57
N SER A 112 -4.74 -9.81 -24.29
CA SER A 112 -3.73 -10.87 -24.25
C SER A 112 -2.40 -10.31 -23.76
N TRP A 113 -2.02 -10.67 -22.54
CA TRP A 113 -0.80 -10.18 -21.88
C TRP A 113 0.44 -10.98 -22.33
N ALA A 114 1.54 -10.25 -22.60
CA ALA A 114 2.87 -10.82 -22.86
C ALA A 114 3.77 -10.80 -21.62
N VAL A 115 3.37 -10.08 -20.58
CA VAL A 115 4.07 -9.92 -19.29
C VAL A 115 3.05 -9.93 -18.15
N SER A 116 3.48 -10.27 -16.95
CA SER A 116 2.63 -10.36 -15.75
C SER A 116 2.96 -9.27 -14.75
N ASP A 117 2.05 -8.99 -13.81
CA ASP A 117 2.33 -8.11 -12.69
C ASP A 117 3.55 -8.60 -11.90
N GLY A 118 4.50 -7.70 -11.63
CA GLY A 118 5.80 -7.99 -11.00
C GLY A 118 6.94 -8.26 -11.97
N ASP A 119 6.66 -8.53 -13.26
CA ASP A 119 7.70 -8.68 -14.27
C ASP A 119 8.29 -7.32 -14.67
N THR A 120 9.54 -7.35 -15.12
CA THR A 120 10.21 -6.16 -15.67
C THR A 120 10.02 -6.11 -17.18
N ALA A 121 9.44 -5.03 -17.67
CA ALA A 121 9.34 -4.71 -19.09
C ALA A 121 10.52 -3.85 -19.54
N ALA A 122 11.03 -4.11 -20.73
CA ALA A 122 12.04 -3.29 -21.40
C ALA A 122 11.39 -2.09 -22.14
N PRO A 123 12.17 -1.04 -22.47
CA PRO A 123 11.70 -0.01 -23.39
C PRO A 123 11.23 -0.61 -24.72
N ASP A 124 10.15 -0.06 -25.26
CA ASP A 124 9.47 -0.48 -26.52
C ASP A 124 8.92 -1.92 -26.52
N GLN A 125 8.92 -2.60 -25.38
CA GLN A 125 8.31 -3.92 -25.26
C GLN A 125 6.77 -3.82 -25.31
N VAL A 126 6.16 -4.73 -26.09
CA VAL A 126 4.71 -4.94 -26.09
C VAL A 126 4.31 -5.62 -24.78
N LEU A 127 3.43 -4.98 -24.01
CA LEU A 127 2.90 -5.48 -22.74
C LEU A 127 1.68 -6.36 -22.94
N CYS A 128 0.73 -5.89 -23.76
CA CYS A 128 -0.45 -6.66 -24.14
C CYS A 128 -0.94 -6.26 -25.55
N ARG A 129 -1.81 -7.11 -26.09
CA ARG A 129 -2.60 -6.84 -27.30
C ARG A 129 -4.07 -6.87 -26.95
N LEU A 130 -4.84 -6.02 -27.63
CA LEU A 130 -6.28 -5.93 -27.49
C LEU A 130 -6.95 -6.16 -28.84
N GLU A 131 -8.08 -6.84 -28.85
CA GLU A 131 -8.98 -6.97 -30.00
C GLU A 131 -10.43 -6.80 -29.54
N GLY A 132 -11.25 -6.13 -30.33
CA GLY A 132 -12.67 -5.95 -30.00
C GLY A 132 -13.31 -4.72 -30.64
N PRO A 133 -14.51 -4.33 -30.15
CA PRO A 133 -15.21 -3.15 -30.66
C PRO A 133 -14.36 -1.89 -30.53
N ALA A 134 -14.15 -1.19 -31.65
CA ALA A 134 -13.27 -0.03 -31.74
C ALA A 134 -13.68 1.09 -30.76
N ARG A 135 -15.00 1.30 -30.57
CA ARG A 135 -15.52 2.27 -29.60
C ARG A 135 -15.09 1.96 -28.17
N ALA A 136 -15.20 0.70 -27.76
CA ALA A 136 -14.81 0.27 -26.41
C ALA A 136 -13.31 0.44 -26.18
N LEU A 137 -12.48 0.08 -27.17
CA LEU A 137 -11.03 0.26 -27.09
C LEU A 137 -10.64 1.73 -26.94
N LEU A 138 -11.26 2.63 -27.69
CA LEU A 138 -11.01 4.08 -27.66
C LEU A 138 -11.47 4.70 -26.32
N SER A 139 -12.71 4.39 -25.89
CA SER A 139 -13.26 4.94 -24.65
C SER A 139 -12.55 4.43 -23.40
N GLY A 140 -12.02 3.20 -23.43
CA GLY A 140 -11.32 2.60 -22.28
C GLY A 140 -9.84 2.95 -22.18
N GLU A 141 -9.21 3.39 -23.27
CA GLU A 141 -7.76 3.60 -23.36
C GLU A 141 -7.21 4.42 -22.18
N ARG A 142 -7.76 5.62 -21.97
CA ARG A 142 -7.21 6.56 -20.99
C ARG A 142 -7.32 6.03 -19.57
N THR A 143 -8.50 5.56 -19.20
CA THR A 143 -8.75 5.00 -17.87
C THR A 143 -7.89 3.77 -17.62
N ALA A 144 -7.77 2.84 -18.57
CA ALA A 144 -6.95 1.64 -18.45
C ALA A 144 -5.46 1.98 -18.30
N LEU A 145 -4.94 2.88 -19.15
CA LEU A 145 -3.56 3.33 -19.07
C LEU A 145 -3.27 4.08 -17.75
N ASN A 146 -4.20 4.89 -17.24
CA ASN A 146 -4.00 5.62 -15.99
C ASN A 146 -3.75 4.69 -14.80
N PHE A 147 -4.52 3.61 -14.66
CA PHE A 147 -4.26 2.58 -13.65
C PHE A 147 -2.91 1.90 -13.86
N LEU A 148 -2.64 1.43 -15.07
CA LEU A 148 -1.43 0.70 -15.39
C LEU A 148 -0.17 1.55 -15.18
N GLN A 149 -0.19 2.82 -15.62
CA GLN A 149 0.92 3.77 -15.47
C GLN A 149 1.23 4.08 -14.00
N LEU A 150 0.19 4.36 -13.22
CA LEU A 150 0.32 4.73 -11.81
C LEU A 150 0.84 3.55 -10.96
N LEU A 151 0.23 2.37 -11.14
CA LEU A 151 0.57 1.19 -10.35
C LEU A 151 1.95 0.64 -10.75
N SER A 152 2.27 0.61 -12.04
CA SER A 152 3.62 0.27 -12.51
C SER A 152 4.66 1.27 -12.02
N GLY A 153 4.32 2.56 -11.88
CA GLY A 153 5.18 3.57 -11.29
C GLY A 153 5.52 3.27 -9.82
N THR A 154 4.51 2.92 -9.04
CA THR A 154 4.69 2.50 -7.64
C THR A 154 5.54 1.23 -7.54
N ALA A 155 5.27 0.21 -8.37
CA ALA A 155 6.02 -1.04 -8.39
C ALA A 155 7.50 -0.81 -8.81
N THR A 156 7.72 0.00 -9.84
CA THR A 156 9.07 0.33 -10.35
C THR A 156 9.88 1.08 -9.29
N LEU A 157 9.29 2.08 -8.64
CA LEU A 157 9.99 2.80 -7.55
C LEU A 157 10.32 1.85 -6.40
N THR A 158 9.39 0.98 -6.02
CA THR A 158 9.61 0.00 -4.96
C THR A 158 10.76 -0.95 -5.31
N ARG A 159 10.82 -1.47 -6.54
CA ARG A 159 11.90 -2.32 -7.02
C ARG A 159 13.27 -1.65 -6.87
N ARG A 160 13.37 -0.37 -7.16
CA ARG A 160 14.64 0.38 -6.99
C ARG A 160 15.09 0.43 -5.53
N TYR A 161 14.16 0.62 -4.58
CA TYR A 161 14.48 0.57 -3.14
C TYR A 161 14.88 -0.83 -2.69
N VAL A 162 14.17 -1.87 -3.15
CA VAL A 162 14.49 -3.27 -2.84
C VAL A 162 15.88 -3.64 -3.38
N GLU A 163 16.20 -3.26 -4.61
CA GLU A 163 17.52 -3.48 -5.21
C GLU A 163 18.61 -2.71 -4.45
N ALA A 164 18.34 -1.49 -3.98
CA ALA A 164 19.30 -0.70 -3.23
C ALA A 164 19.68 -1.32 -1.88
N VAL A 165 18.81 -2.10 -1.25
CA VAL A 165 19.09 -2.79 0.02
C VAL A 165 19.49 -4.25 -0.16
N ALA A 166 19.63 -4.73 -1.39
CA ALA A 166 19.99 -6.12 -1.68
C ALA A 166 21.31 -6.54 -0.97
N GLY A 167 21.32 -7.76 -0.42
CA GLY A 167 22.46 -8.27 0.36
C GLY A 167 22.47 -7.81 1.82
N THR A 168 21.48 -7.05 2.30
CA THR A 168 21.22 -6.79 3.72
C THR A 168 20.01 -7.61 4.19
N ALA A 169 19.74 -7.62 5.50
CA ALA A 169 18.55 -8.27 6.05
C ALA A 169 17.30 -7.36 6.00
N ALA A 170 17.47 -6.07 5.70
CA ALA A 170 16.40 -5.09 5.77
C ALA A 170 15.36 -5.27 4.66
N ARG A 171 14.07 -5.16 5.03
CA ARG A 171 12.93 -5.17 4.11
C ARG A 171 12.43 -3.75 3.87
N ILE A 172 11.92 -3.49 2.67
CA ILE A 172 11.29 -2.21 2.32
C ILE A 172 9.79 -2.31 2.55
N LEU A 173 9.24 -1.41 3.37
CA LEU A 173 7.82 -1.33 3.67
C LEU A 173 7.18 -0.08 3.05
N ASP A 174 5.90 -0.22 2.69
CA ASP A 174 5.05 0.94 2.42
C ASP A 174 4.54 1.60 3.72
N THR A 175 3.67 2.58 3.56
CA THR A 175 3.00 3.27 4.67
C THR A 175 1.51 3.50 4.37
N ARG A 176 0.81 4.20 5.26
CA ARG A 176 -0.55 4.69 5.01
C ARG A 176 -0.61 6.01 4.23
N LYS A 177 0.53 6.57 3.83
CA LYS A 177 0.62 7.78 3.00
C LYS A 177 0.36 7.41 1.52
N THR A 178 -0.88 7.08 1.18
CA THR A 178 -1.33 6.63 -0.14
C THR A 178 -2.23 7.66 -0.80
N ILE A 179 -2.40 7.56 -2.12
CA ILE A 179 -3.45 8.29 -2.84
C ILE A 179 -4.80 7.88 -2.26
N PRO A 180 -5.69 8.82 -1.90
CA PRO A 180 -7.01 8.50 -1.39
C PRO A 180 -7.79 7.61 -2.35
N GLY A 181 -8.44 6.57 -1.80
CA GLY A 181 -9.21 5.59 -2.57
C GLY A 181 -8.38 4.44 -3.16
N LEU A 182 -7.08 4.64 -3.46
CA LEU A 182 -6.24 3.65 -4.15
C LEU A 182 -5.27 2.88 -3.23
N ARG A 183 -5.50 2.86 -1.90
CA ARG A 183 -4.57 2.21 -0.97
C ARG A 183 -4.35 0.73 -1.26
N LEU A 184 -5.41 -0.02 -1.53
CA LEU A 184 -5.29 -1.46 -1.83
C LEU A 184 -4.47 -1.69 -3.10
N ALA A 185 -4.74 -0.89 -4.14
CA ALA A 185 -4.03 -0.95 -5.41
C ALA A 185 -2.54 -0.61 -5.26
N GLN A 186 -2.22 0.50 -4.56
CA GLN A 186 -0.83 0.91 -4.36
C GLN A 186 -0.06 -0.06 -3.47
N LYS A 187 -0.67 -0.61 -2.42
CA LYS A 187 -0.04 -1.62 -1.58
C LYS A 187 0.20 -2.94 -2.33
N TYR A 188 -0.70 -3.32 -3.23
CA TYR A 188 -0.46 -4.41 -4.16
C TYR A 188 0.74 -4.11 -5.07
N ALA A 189 0.82 -2.89 -5.61
CA ALA A 189 1.93 -2.47 -6.46
C ALA A 189 3.28 -2.48 -5.72
N VAL A 190 3.32 -2.12 -4.44
CA VAL A 190 4.52 -2.27 -3.60
C VAL A 190 4.97 -3.73 -3.58
N ARG A 191 4.06 -4.68 -3.44
CA ARG A 191 4.39 -6.11 -3.47
C ARG A 191 4.89 -6.57 -4.84
N CYS A 192 4.29 -6.08 -5.94
CA CYS A 192 4.80 -6.32 -7.30
C CYS A 192 6.25 -5.83 -7.47
N GLY A 193 6.61 -4.73 -6.79
CA GLY A 193 7.97 -4.22 -6.73
C GLY A 193 8.93 -5.04 -5.88
N GLY A 194 8.44 -6.02 -5.10
CA GLY A 194 9.24 -6.84 -4.16
C GLY A 194 9.32 -6.25 -2.75
N GLY A 195 8.58 -5.19 -2.45
CA GLY A 195 8.43 -4.65 -1.11
C GLY A 195 7.38 -5.40 -0.29
N CYS A 196 7.21 -4.97 0.95
CA CYS A 196 6.26 -5.53 1.91
C CYS A 196 5.24 -4.48 2.32
N ASN A 197 4.10 -4.91 2.82
CA ASN A 197 3.09 -4.00 3.30
C ASN A 197 3.20 -3.79 4.82
N HIS A 198 3.24 -2.54 5.25
CA HIS A 198 2.88 -2.15 6.60
C HIS A 198 1.35 -2.28 6.77
N ARG A 199 0.81 -2.05 7.97
CA ARG A 199 -0.65 -2.13 8.24
C ARG A 199 -1.48 -1.45 7.14
N MET A 200 -2.60 -2.07 6.81
CA MET A 200 -3.52 -1.59 5.76
C MET A 200 -4.33 -0.37 6.21
N GLY A 201 -4.66 -0.32 7.51
CA GLY A 201 -5.51 0.73 8.05
C GLY A 201 -5.29 0.96 9.55
N LEU A 202 -6.33 1.46 10.22
CA LEU A 202 -6.35 1.62 11.69
C LEU A 202 -6.93 0.40 12.40
N HIS A 203 -7.35 -0.61 11.63
CA HIS A 203 -8.14 -1.75 12.09
C HIS A 203 -7.35 -3.06 12.16
N ASP A 204 -6.13 -3.10 11.64
CA ASP A 204 -5.35 -4.34 11.47
C ASP A 204 -4.07 -4.41 12.33
N ALA A 205 -3.59 -3.25 12.84
CA ALA A 205 -2.49 -3.20 13.79
C ALA A 205 -2.54 -1.93 14.63
N VAL A 206 -2.01 -2.00 15.85
CA VAL A 206 -1.82 -0.84 16.75
C VAL A 206 -0.45 -0.23 16.46
N LEU A 207 -0.41 1.05 16.13
CA LEU A 207 0.81 1.87 16.09
C LEU A 207 0.63 3.02 17.06
N VAL A 208 1.38 2.98 18.14
CA VAL A 208 1.40 4.03 19.18
C VAL A 208 2.41 5.10 18.75
N LYS A 209 1.99 6.35 18.77
CA LYS A 209 2.78 7.53 18.41
C LYS A 209 2.94 8.45 19.60
N GLU A 210 3.79 9.48 19.48
CA GLU A 210 4.08 10.45 20.54
C GLU A 210 2.80 10.97 21.23
N ASN A 211 1.77 11.34 20.49
CA ASN A 211 0.52 11.84 21.06
C ASN A 211 -0.26 10.80 21.86
N HIS A 212 -0.17 9.52 21.47
CA HIS A 212 -0.78 8.44 22.26
C HIS A 212 0.00 8.18 23.55
N ILE A 213 1.34 8.26 23.50
CA ILE A 213 2.21 8.11 24.68
C ILE A 213 1.95 9.26 25.66
N LEU A 214 1.88 10.49 25.14
CA LEU A 214 1.56 11.67 25.96
C LEU A 214 0.20 11.53 26.66
N ALA A 215 -0.82 11.10 25.93
CA ALA A 215 -2.16 10.89 26.48
C ALA A 215 -2.22 9.75 27.51
N ALA A 216 -1.39 8.72 27.37
CA ALA A 216 -1.31 7.59 28.30
C ALA A 216 -0.40 7.88 29.49
N GLY A 217 0.46 8.92 29.43
CA GLY A 217 1.43 9.32 30.45
C GLY A 217 2.80 8.65 30.33
N SER A 218 2.92 7.44 29.75
CA SER A 218 4.18 6.74 29.46
C SER A 218 3.98 5.62 28.46
N ILE A 219 5.07 5.10 27.88
CA ILE A 219 5.05 3.93 27.00
C ILE A 219 4.52 2.71 27.76
N GLY A 220 5.01 2.47 28.98
CA GLY A 220 4.54 1.36 29.82
C GLY A 220 3.04 1.44 30.13
N ALA A 221 2.48 2.64 30.35
CA ALA A 221 1.04 2.83 30.55
C ALA A 221 0.25 2.56 29.26
N ALA A 222 0.73 3.01 28.11
CA ALA A 222 0.13 2.74 26.82
C ALA A 222 0.08 1.22 26.55
N VAL A 223 1.19 0.50 26.77
CA VAL A 223 1.26 -0.97 26.61
C VAL A 223 0.25 -1.69 27.50
N ARG A 224 0.20 -1.37 28.80
CA ARG A 224 -0.80 -1.96 29.70
C ARG A 224 -2.22 -1.68 29.25
N ARG A 225 -2.50 -0.48 28.74
CA ARG A 225 -3.82 -0.13 28.22
C ARG A 225 -4.18 -0.96 26.99
N ILE A 226 -3.23 -1.15 26.04
CA ILE A 226 -3.42 -2.00 24.88
C ILE A 226 -3.74 -3.44 25.31
N GLN A 227 -2.96 -4.00 26.24
CA GLN A 227 -3.17 -5.36 26.74
C GLN A 227 -4.54 -5.55 27.41
N SER A 228 -5.09 -4.50 28.04
CA SER A 228 -6.43 -4.54 28.63
C SER A 228 -7.57 -4.44 27.60
N LEU A 229 -7.32 -3.79 26.46
CA LEU A 229 -8.35 -3.53 25.44
C LEU A 229 -8.40 -4.61 24.35
N TYR A 230 -7.28 -5.24 24.07
CA TYR A 230 -7.14 -6.16 22.93
C TYR A 230 -6.64 -7.53 23.38
N PRO A 231 -7.15 -8.61 22.75
CA PRO A 231 -6.64 -9.95 23.03
C PRO A 231 -5.21 -10.12 22.49
N PRO A 232 -4.46 -11.09 23.01
CA PRO A 232 -3.17 -11.49 22.46
C PRO A 232 -3.24 -11.76 20.96
N GLY A 233 -2.19 -11.35 20.20
CA GLY A 233 -2.08 -11.59 18.75
C GLY A 233 -2.41 -10.39 17.87
N ILE A 234 -2.90 -9.25 18.42
CA ILE A 234 -2.95 -8.01 17.67
C ILE A 234 -1.52 -7.46 17.56
N PRO A 235 -1.00 -7.19 16.34
CA PRO A 235 0.31 -6.58 16.18
C PRO A 235 0.37 -5.22 16.85
N VAL A 236 1.38 -5.02 17.69
CA VAL A 236 1.63 -3.76 18.40
C VAL A 236 3.01 -3.25 18.03
N GLU A 237 3.05 -2.02 17.60
CA GLU A 237 4.27 -1.28 17.29
C GLU A 237 4.25 0.06 18.04
N ILE A 238 5.41 0.46 18.54
CA ILE A 238 5.57 1.76 19.23
C ILE A 238 6.60 2.59 18.49
N GLU A 239 6.22 3.80 18.14
CA GLU A 239 7.08 4.82 17.57
C GLU A 239 7.88 5.48 18.70
N VAL A 240 9.20 5.51 18.55
CA VAL A 240 10.15 6.08 19.50
C VAL A 240 11.10 7.03 18.77
N GLU A 241 11.47 8.12 19.42
CA GLU A 241 12.33 9.18 18.88
C GLU A 241 13.70 9.26 19.61
N THR A 242 13.85 8.54 20.73
CA THR A 242 15.05 8.57 21.55
C THR A 242 15.44 7.18 22.05
N ILE A 243 16.73 6.99 22.36
CA ILE A 243 17.23 5.76 23.01
C ILE A 243 16.60 5.54 24.37
N GLY A 244 16.22 6.63 25.09
CA GLY A 244 15.50 6.52 26.36
C GLY A 244 14.14 5.87 26.20
N GLN A 245 13.35 6.31 25.20
CA GLN A 245 12.06 5.71 24.86
C GLN A 245 12.21 4.26 24.34
N LEU A 246 13.26 3.98 23.56
CA LEU A 246 13.60 2.63 23.14
C LEU A 246 13.75 1.70 24.35
N ARG A 247 14.55 2.08 25.34
CA ARG A 247 14.76 1.31 26.59
C ARG A 247 13.45 1.07 27.34
N GLU A 248 12.63 2.11 27.48
CA GLU A 248 11.32 2.00 28.14
C GLU A 248 10.41 0.99 27.40
N ALA A 249 10.38 1.06 26.08
CA ALA A 249 9.59 0.15 25.27
C ALA A 249 10.08 -1.30 25.36
N LEU A 250 11.40 -1.53 25.31
CA LEU A 250 11.99 -2.86 25.50
C LEU A 250 11.66 -3.41 26.91
N ALA A 251 11.79 -2.59 27.95
CA ALA A 251 11.44 -2.99 29.32
C ALA A 251 9.94 -3.31 29.48
N ALA A 252 9.07 -2.71 28.64
CA ALA A 252 7.65 -3.01 28.58
C ALA A 252 7.31 -4.26 27.70
N GLY A 253 8.32 -4.92 27.11
CA GLY A 253 8.16 -6.13 26.30
C GLY A 253 7.54 -5.87 24.93
N VAL A 254 7.73 -4.70 24.34
CA VAL A 254 7.20 -4.35 23.02
C VAL A 254 7.95 -5.13 21.94
N PRO A 255 7.26 -5.91 21.07
CA PRO A 255 7.90 -6.79 20.12
C PRO A 255 8.39 -6.09 18.84
N ARG A 256 7.93 -4.87 18.58
CA ARG A 256 8.28 -4.10 17.38
C ARG A 256 8.34 -2.60 17.67
N LEU A 257 9.40 -1.94 17.23
CA LEU A 257 9.68 -0.53 17.48
C LEU A 257 9.97 0.20 16.18
N LEU A 258 9.29 1.30 15.96
CA LEU A 258 9.55 2.21 14.85
C LEU A 258 10.46 3.34 15.36
N LEU A 259 11.63 3.44 14.76
CA LEU A 259 12.65 4.46 15.06
C LEU A 259 12.40 5.66 14.15
N ASP A 260 11.72 6.69 14.67
CA ASP A 260 11.36 7.84 13.84
C ASP A 260 12.46 8.90 13.84
N ASN A 261 12.91 9.26 12.63
CA ASN A 261 13.92 10.28 12.37
C ASN A 261 15.28 10.08 13.07
N PHE A 262 15.67 8.83 13.37
CA PHE A 262 17.03 8.53 13.83
C PHE A 262 18.03 8.72 12.67
N ASP A 263 19.18 9.29 12.98
CA ASP A 263 20.34 9.27 12.06
C ASP A 263 20.99 7.87 12.03
N VAL A 264 21.91 7.65 11.08
CA VAL A 264 22.59 6.35 10.92
C VAL A 264 23.33 5.93 12.20
N SER A 265 23.89 6.87 12.95
CA SER A 265 24.62 6.59 14.20
C SER A 265 23.65 6.16 15.30
N GLY A 266 22.49 6.82 15.40
CA GLY A 266 21.40 6.51 16.31
C GLY A 266 20.77 5.15 16.00
N LEU A 267 20.56 4.83 14.70
CA LEU A 267 20.06 3.51 14.28
C LEU A 267 21.03 2.39 14.71
N ARG A 268 22.34 2.56 14.48
CA ARG A 268 23.35 1.59 14.97
C ARG A 268 23.35 1.45 16.48
N ALA A 269 23.16 2.54 17.21
CA ALA A 269 23.04 2.49 18.67
C ALA A 269 21.76 1.74 19.09
N ALA A 270 20.62 2.01 18.45
CA ALA A 270 19.35 1.34 18.72
C ALA A 270 19.45 -0.18 18.44
N VAL A 271 20.06 -0.60 17.34
CA VAL A 271 20.27 -2.01 17.00
C VAL A 271 21.10 -2.71 18.09
N ARG A 272 22.22 -2.09 18.52
CA ARG A 272 23.05 -2.66 19.61
C ARG A 272 22.31 -2.75 20.95
N GLU A 273 21.54 -1.71 21.29
CA GLU A 273 20.75 -1.66 22.55
C GLU A 273 19.65 -2.71 22.55
N THR A 274 18.97 -2.88 21.42
CA THR A 274 17.87 -3.85 21.28
C THR A 274 18.36 -5.29 21.36
N ALA A 275 19.58 -5.59 20.87
CA ALA A 275 20.22 -6.91 20.94
C ALA A 275 19.27 -8.07 20.53
N GLY A 276 18.42 -7.86 19.52
CA GLY A 276 17.46 -8.85 19.02
C GLY A 276 16.20 -9.09 19.87
N GLN A 277 15.95 -8.28 20.90
CA GLN A 277 14.76 -8.41 21.78
C GLN A 277 13.47 -7.94 21.09
N ALA A 278 13.55 -7.08 20.08
CA ALA A 278 12.44 -6.56 19.29
C ALA A 278 12.86 -6.38 17.83
N GLN A 279 11.88 -6.36 16.91
CA GLN A 279 12.09 -5.94 15.53
C GLN A 279 12.19 -4.41 15.47
N LEU A 280 13.09 -3.92 14.62
CA LEU A 280 13.33 -2.49 14.45
C LEU A 280 12.94 -2.04 13.05
N GLU A 281 12.06 -1.05 12.97
CA GLU A 281 11.70 -0.36 11.73
C GLU A 281 12.30 1.04 11.72
N ALA A 282 13.10 1.37 10.71
CA ALA A 282 13.57 2.73 10.49
C ALA A 282 12.55 3.52 9.66
N SER A 283 12.23 4.75 10.09
CA SER A 283 11.30 5.65 9.43
C SER A 283 11.79 7.09 9.47
N GLY A 284 11.27 7.93 8.57
CA GLY A 284 11.58 9.35 8.49
C GLY A 284 12.60 9.67 7.38
N GLY A 285 12.19 10.49 6.40
CA GLY A 285 13.07 11.09 5.38
C GLY A 285 13.86 10.13 4.49
N VAL A 286 13.50 8.85 4.40
CA VAL A 286 14.24 7.84 3.63
C VAL A 286 14.19 8.12 2.14
N THR A 287 15.36 8.20 1.50
CA THR A 287 15.54 8.37 0.05
C THR A 287 16.33 7.21 -0.55
N LEU A 288 16.41 7.13 -1.89
CA LEU A 288 17.24 6.11 -2.57
C LEU A 288 18.73 6.25 -2.23
N GLU A 289 19.18 7.48 -1.97
CA GLU A 289 20.58 7.79 -1.62
C GLU A 289 20.89 7.35 -0.18
N SER A 290 19.93 7.43 0.74
CA SER A 290 20.15 7.12 2.16
C SER A 290 19.80 5.67 2.54
N VAL A 291 18.93 4.99 1.81
CA VAL A 291 18.36 3.71 2.19
C VAL A 291 19.40 2.62 2.40
N ARG A 292 20.47 2.60 1.60
CA ARG A 292 21.55 1.63 1.74
C ARG A 292 22.30 1.75 3.08
N ALA A 293 22.65 2.97 3.45
CA ALA A 293 23.33 3.24 4.73
C ALA A 293 22.44 2.91 5.94
N ILE A 294 21.12 3.12 5.82
CA ILE A 294 20.13 2.72 6.81
C ILE A 294 20.07 1.20 6.93
N ALA A 295 19.97 0.48 5.82
CA ALA A 295 19.89 -0.98 5.82
C ALA A 295 21.14 -1.64 6.43
N GLU A 296 22.33 -1.05 6.21
CA GLU A 296 23.60 -1.51 6.77
C GLU A 296 23.75 -1.26 8.28
N THR A 297 22.81 -0.57 8.91
CA THR A 297 22.78 -0.44 10.39
C THR A 297 22.35 -1.72 11.10
N GLY A 298 21.64 -2.61 10.38
CA GLY A 298 21.11 -3.86 10.91
C GLY A 298 19.66 -3.76 11.39
N VAL A 299 18.90 -2.72 11.00
CA VAL A 299 17.44 -2.67 11.21
C VAL A 299 16.74 -3.73 10.36
N ASP A 300 15.60 -4.24 10.83
CA ASP A 300 14.85 -5.30 10.16
C ASP A 300 14.00 -4.77 9.00
N ASP A 301 13.43 -3.57 9.17
CA ASP A 301 12.52 -2.96 8.22
C ASP A 301 12.84 -1.48 8.00
N ILE A 302 12.50 -1.00 6.80
CA ILE A 302 12.62 0.42 6.44
C ILE A 302 11.33 0.86 5.77
N SER A 303 10.54 1.72 6.42
CA SER A 303 9.31 2.24 5.85
C SER A 303 9.57 3.49 5.02
N VAL A 304 9.05 3.47 3.78
CA VAL A 304 9.27 4.52 2.79
C VAL A 304 7.95 5.11 2.31
N GLY A 305 7.57 6.26 2.85
CA GLY A 305 6.31 6.91 2.49
C GLY A 305 6.25 7.36 1.02
N ASN A 306 7.40 7.59 0.40
CA ASN A 306 7.46 8.09 -0.97
C ASN A 306 7.03 7.06 -2.02
N LEU A 307 7.06 5.76 -1.70
CA LEU A 307 6.61 4.68 -2.60
C LEU A 307 5.18 4.91 -3.09
N THR A 308 4.31 5.36 -2.20
CA THR A 308 2.87 5.48 -2.45
C THR A 308 2.36 6.91 -2.40
N LYS A 309 3.11 7.84 -1.76
CA LYS A 309 2.71 9.25 -1.64
C LYS A 309 2.94 10.02 -2.93
N SER A 310 4.04 9.74 -3.65
CA SER A 310 4.48 10.54 -4.80
C SER A 310 5.03 9.64 -5.93
N PRO A 311 4.27 8.62 -6.39
CA PRO A 311 4.73 7.77 -7.49
C PRO A 311 4.75 8.59 -8.80
N ARG A 312 5.80 8.41 -9.60
CA ARG A 312 5.85 8.88 -10.98
C ARG A 312 5.17 7.85 -11.87
N ALA A 313 4.19 8.27 -12.66
CA ALA A 313 3.57 7.40 -13.66
C ALA A 313 4.61 6.97 -14.73
N ILE A 314 4.52 5.69 -15.16
CA ILE A 314 5.34 5.17 -16.24
C ILE A 314 4.79 5.66 -17.59
N ASP A 315 5.68 5.95 -18.52
CA ASP A 315 5.27 6.32 -19.89
C ASP A 315 4.86 5.08 -20.69
N LEU A 316 3.56 4.92 -20.88
CA LEU A 316 2.93 3.87 -21.67
C LEU A 316 2.15 4.46 -22.84
N SER A 317 2.02 3.70 -23.92
CA SER A 317 1.29 4.12 -25.09
C SER A 317 0.47 2.96 -25.63
N MET A 318 -0.82 3.20 -25.88
CA MET A 318 -1.67 2.31 -26.68
C MET A 318 -1.60 2.76 -28.14
N ARG A 319 -1.45 1.79 -29.06
CA ARG A 319 -1.38 2.03 -30.49
C ARG A 319 -2.33 1.09 -31.21
N PHE A 320 -3.17 1.65 -32.04
CA PHE A 320 -4.03 0.88 -32.92
C PHE A 320 -3.23 0.37 -34.12
N ASP A 321 -3.56 -0.83 -34.60
CA ASP A 321 -2.95 -1.38 -35.79
C ASP A 321 -3.38 -0.56 -37.01
N GLY A 322 -2.41 -0.27 -37.92
CA GLY A 322 -2.61 0.64 -39.06
C GLY A 322 -2.17 2.09 -38.81
N GLN A 323 -1.83 2.49 -37.58
CA GLN A 323 -1.12 3.74 -37.30
C GLN A 323 0.40 3.49 -37.37
N ARG A 324 1.08 4.25 -38.28
CA ARG A 324 2.55 4.24 -38.43
C ARG A 324 3.21 5.13 -37.41
#